data_fb777ffcd31ac99efaf7ca0195d01a8e
#
_entry.id   fb777ffcd31ac99efaf7ca0195d01a8e
#
_cell.length_a   1.000
_cell.length_b   1.000
_cell.length_c   1.000
_cell.angle_alpha   90.00
_cell.angle_beta   90.00
_cell.angle_gamma   90.00
#
_symmetry.space_group_name_H-M   'P 1'
#
loop_
_entity.id
_entity.type
_entity.pdbx_description
1 polymer ?
#
loop_
_entity_poly.entity_id
_entity_poly.type
_entity_poly.pdbx_seq_one_letter_code
_entity_poly.pdbx_strand_id
1 'polypeptide(L)'
;MSKSKRKKKCKNEQSDGLLFLKSVDEDKNICVRDLESFANVDFPLFSFRWLSSYSIKKCNDPKFFLSYLMRLQQLSELGWKKIRLSDRHSFGMEKIPVDAVKPKKLPEIVTPDVEKLDVFRATGNNLPMVGLQEGKIFHVFFIEASFGDVYSHD
;
A
#
# COMPACT_ATOMS: atom_id res chain seq x y z
N MET A 1 8.67 42.66 26.67
CA MET A 1 7.83 41.48 27.00
C MET A 1 8.32 40.27 26.22
N SER A 2 9.08 39.40 26.87
CA SER A 2 9.71 38.22 26.26
C SER A 2 8.76 37.05 26.33
N LYS A 3 8.34 36.48 25.17
CA LYS A 3 7.54 35.23 25.10
C LYS A 3 8.46 34.02 25.18
N SER A 4 8.50 33.39 26.35
CA SER A 4 9.15 32.13 26.60
C SER A 4 8.56 31.01 25.71
N LYS A 5 9.36 30.49 24.78
CA LYS A 5 9.03 29.26 24.03
C LYS A 5 9.25 28.05 24.94
N ARG A 6 8.17 27.47 25.44
CA ARG A 6 8.20 26.17 26.13
C ARG A 6 8.66 25.09 25.16
N LYS A 7 9.90 24.62 25.29
CA LYS A 7 10.38 23.38 24.66
C LYS A 7 9.67 22.19 25.34
N LYS A 8 8.79 21.50 24.62
CA LYS A 8 8.26 20.20 25.05
C LYS A 8 9.37 19.15 24.97
N LYS A 9 9.80 18.68 26.12
CA LYS A 9 10.76 17.57 26.27
C LYS A 9 9.99 16.27 26.11
N CYS A 10 10.12 15.56 24.97
CA CYS A 10 9.67 14.18 24.85
C CYS A 10 10.60 13.28 25.67
N LYS A 11 10.05 12.51 26.60
CA LYS A 11 10.80 11.47 27.32
C LYS A 11 10.95 10.25 26.41
N ASN A 12 12.19 9.84 26.22
CA ASN A 12 12.58 8.61 25.53
C ASN A 12 12.35 7.43 26.48
N GLU A 13 11.42 6.55 26.17
CA GLU A 13 11.39 5.18 26.70
C GLU A 13 11.64 4.26 25.52
N GLN A 14 12.72 3.49 25.63
CA GLN A 14 13.19 2.56 24.62
C GLN A 14 12.33 1.28 24.64
N SER A 15 11.79 0.90 23.48
CA SER A 15 11.37 -0.47 23.20
C SER A 15 12.04 -0.96 21.92
N ASP A 16 12.53 -2.20 21.96
CA ASP A 16 13.44 -2.82 20.98
C ASP A 16 12.89 -3.10 19.57
N GLY A 17 11.75 -2.52 19.22
CA GLY A 17 11.12 -2.66 17.89
C GLY A 17 11.37 -1.50 16.93
N LEU A 18 12.16 -0.50 17.30
CA LEU A 18 12.23 0.82 16.63
C LEU A 18 13.50 1.07 15.83
N LEU A 19 14.26 0.05 15.42
CA LEU A 19 15.51 0.24 14.66
C LEU A 19 15.32 0.98 13.31
N PHE A 20 14.16 0.84 12.70
CA PHE A 20 13.81 1.56 11.45
C PHE A 20 13.59 3.07 11.68
N LEU A 21 13.22 3.47 12.89
CA LEU A 21 12.87 4.86 13.20
C LEU A 21 14.06 5.73 13.61
N LYS A 22 15.24 5.16 13.87
CA LYS A 22 16.44 5.95 14.18
C LYS A 22 16.97 6.76 13.01
N SER A 23 16.63 6.38 11.78
CA SER A 23 17.02 7.15 10.57
C SER A 23 16.09 8.32 10.24
N VAL A 24 14.93 8.41 10.91
CA VAL A 24 13.94 9.49 10.70
C VAL A 24 14.15 10.65 11.68
N ASP A 25 15.04 10.48 12.67
CA ASP A 25 15.30 11.44 13.75
C ASP A 25 16.04 12.73 13.27
N GLU A 26 16.50 12.76 12.02
CA GLU A 26 17.14 13.94 11.43
C GLU A 26 16.13 14.92 10.80
N ASP A 27 14.92 14.50 10.48
CA ASP A 27 13.84 15.36 10.02
C ASP A 27 12.92 15.79 11.19
N LYS A 28 13.25 16.85 11.76
CA LYS A 28 12.92 17.58 12.98
C LYS A 28 11.46 17.75 13.42
N ASN A 29 10.47 17.08 12.81
CA ASN A 29 9.06 17.38 13.06
C ASN A 29 8.14 16.19 13.32
N ILE A 30 8.62 14.95 13.27
CA ILE A 30 7.78 13.77 13.54
C ILE A 30 7.92 13.39 15.02
N CYS A 31 6.84 13.51 15.78
CA CYS A 31 6.79 13.07 17.18
C CYS A 31 6.63 11.55 17.26
N VAL A 32 7.27 10.91 18.25
CA VAL A 32 7.13 9.47 18.52
C VAL A 32 5.64 9.05 18.63
N ARG A 33 4.77 9.92 19.16
CA ARG A 33 3.33 9.68 19.21
C ARG A 33 2.68 9.55 17.84
N ASP A 34 3.19 10.28 16.83
CA ASP A 34 2.64 10.23 15.47
C ASP A 34 3.00 8.88 14.83
N LEU A 35 4.20 8.37 15.13
CA LEU A 35 4.66 7.06 14.68
C LEU A 35 3.92 5.91 15.38
N GLU A 36 3.66 6.02 16.69
CA GLU A 36 2.87 5.06 17.43
C GLU A 36 1.42 5.04 16.96
N SER A 37 0.83 6.20 16.67
CA SER A 37 -0.52 6.28 16.11
C SER A 37 -0.60 5.61 14.74
N PHE A 38 0.42 5.77 13.89
CA PHE A 38 0.53 5.11 12.60
C PHE A 38 0.65 3.58 12.74
N ALA A 39 1.44 3.10 13.70
CA ALA A 39 1.61 1.67 13.96
C ALA A 39 0.30 0.98 14.38
N ASN A 40 -0.60 1.72 15.03
CA ASN A 40 -1.89 1.19 15.49
C ASN A 40 -3.01 1.20 14.43
N VAL A 41 -2.75 1.75 13.24
CA VAL A 41 -3.71 1.72 12.13
C VAL A 41 -3.95 0.27 11.68
N ASP A 42 -5.22 -0.18 11.62
CA ASP A 42 -5.59 -1.52 11.14
C ASP A 42 -6.27 -1.49 9.77
N PHE A 43 -6.09 -0.46 8.99
CA PHE A 43 -6.60 -0.36 7.64
C PHE A 43 -5.47 -0.19 6.62
N PRO A 44 -5.69 -0.61 5.37
CA PRO A 44 -4.74 -0.40 4.29
C PRO A 44 -4.48 1.08 4.02
N LEU A 45 -3.21 1.43 3.90
CA LEU A 45 -2.77 2.71 3.34
C LEU A 45 -2.27 2.44 1.92
N PHE A 46 -2.87 3.07 0.93
CA PHE A 46 -2.49 2.84 -0.46
C PHE A 46 -1.46 3.87 -0.92
N SER A 47 -0.29 3.38 -1.37
CA SER A 47 0.75 4.20 -1.97
C SER A 47 0.77 4.02 -3.49
N PHE A 48 0.70 5.12 -4.22
CA PHE A 48 0.80 5.17 -5.68
C PHE A 48 2.16 5.64 -6.18
N ARG A 49 3.15 5.74 -5.29
CA ARG A 49 4.52 6.16 -5.61
C ARG A 49 5.12 5.37 -6.78
N TRP A 50 4.80 4.09 -6.84
CA TRP A 50 5.34 3.15 -7.81
C TRP A 50 4.36 2.77 -8.92
N LEU A 51 3.24 3.51 -9.05
CA LEU A 51 2.23 3.21 -10.06
C LEU A 51 2.82 3.34 -11.46
N SER A 52 2.67 2.29 -12.25
CA SER A 52 3.15 2.24 -13.64
C SER A 52 2.45 3.26 -14.53
N SER A 53 3.22 3.89 -15.41
CA SER A 53 2.69 4.76 -16.46
C SER A 53 1.72 4.03 -17.41
N TYR A 54 1.85 2.72 -17.57
CA TYR A 54 0.88 1.87 -18.25
C TYR A 54 -0.52 2.03 -17.65
N SER A 55 -0.63 1.85 -16.32
CA SER A 55 -1.92 1.96 -15.62
C SER A 55 -2.55 3.33 -15.77
N ILE A 56 -1.74 4.39 -15.69
CA ILE A 56 -2.22 5.78 -15.87
C ILE A 56 -2.76 6.01 -17.29
N LYS A 57 -2.11 5.47 -18.32
CA LYS A 57 -2.51 5.65 -19.72
C LYS A 57 -3.72 4.81 -20.13
N LYS A 58 -3.85 3.62 -19.54
CA LYS A 58 -4.90 2.65 -19.91
C LYS A 58 -6.18 2.85 -19.11
N CYS A 59 -6.09 3.23 -17.85
CA CYS A 59 -7.23 3.48 -16.98
C CYS A 59 -7.77 4.91 -17.18
N ASN A 60 -8.25 5.26 -18.35
CA ASN A 60 -8.74 6.60 -18.67
C ASN A 60 -10.28 6.73 -18.66
N ASP A 61 -10.99 5.66 -18.28
CA ASP A 61 -12.45 5.69 -18.15
C ASP A 61 -12.87 6.25 -16.79
N PRO A 62 -13.64 7.36 -16.72
CA PRO A 62 -14.12 7.92 -15.47
C PRO A 62 -14.95 6.94 -14.61
N LYS A 63 -15.74 6.06 -15.22
CA LYS A 63 -16.53 5.06 -14.50
C LYS A 63 -15.64 4.02 -13.82
N PHE A 64 -14.58 3.61 -14.51
CA PHE A 64 -13.57 2.73 -13.93
C PHE A 64 -12.93 3.37 -12.68
N PHE A 65 -12.49 4.62 -12.79
CA PHE A 65 -11.86 5.32 -11.67
C PHE A 65 -12.80 5.51 -10.48
N LEU A 66 -14.07 5.81 -10.72
CA LEU A 66 -15.05 5.91 -9.65
C LEU A 66 -15.20 4.56 -8.93
N SER A 67 -15.37 3.48 -9.67
CA SER A 67 -15.48 2.12 -9.11
C SER A 67 -14.22 1.72 -8.35
N TYR A 68 -13.05 2.08 -8.88
CA TYR A 68 -11.76 1.85 -8.23
C TYR A 68 -11.63 2.61 -6.90
N LEU A 69 -11.97 3.89 -6.88
CA LEU A 69 -11.94 4.72 -5.67
C LEU A 69 -12.89 4.18 -4.59
N MET A 70 -14.11 3.79 -4.99
CA MET A 70 -15.07 3.14 -4.08
C MET A 70 -14.51 1.84 -3.52
N ARG A 71 -13.78 1.06 -4.33
CA ARG A 71 -13.14 -0.17 -3.88
C ARG A 71 -12.04 0.10 -2.85
N LEU A 72 -11.20 1.11 -3.06
CA LEU A 72 -10.18 1.51 -2.09
C LEU A 72 -10.80 1.94 -0.76
N GLN A 73 -11.90 2.71 -0.81
CA GLN A 73 -12.66 3.09 0.38
C GLN A 73 -13.15 1.84 1.13
N GLN A 74 -13.81 0.91 0.46
CA GLN A 74 -14.31 -0.33 1.06
C GLN A 74 -13.21 -1.16 1.72
N LEU A 75 -12.05 -1.30 1.06
CA LEU A 75 -10.90 -2.00 1.63
C LEU A 75 -10.38 -1.28 2.89
N SER A 76 -10.33 0.05 2.87
CA SER A 76 -9.90 0.84 4.02
C SER A 76 -10.88 0.71 5.20
N GLU A 77 -12.18 0.72 4.94
CA GLU A 77 -13.20 0.52 5.97
C GLU A 77 -13.19 -0.90 6.56
N LEU A 78 -12.88 -1.89 5.73
CA LEU A 78 -12.87 -3.29 6.14
C LEU A 78 -11.72 -3.60 7.11
N GLY A 79 -10.54 -3.03 6.86
CA GLY A 79 -9.32 -3.25 7.62
C GLY A 79 -8.60 -4.56 7.30
N TRP A 80 -7.30 -4.62 7.62
CA TRP A 80 -6.42 -5.75 7.28
C TRP A 80 -6.89 -7.09 7.85
N LYS A 81 -7.41 -7.09 9.07
CA LYS A 81 -7.88 -8.32 9.71
C LYS A 81 -9.00 -8.99 8.91
N LYS A 82 -10.01 -8.21 8.52
CA LYS A 82 -11.15 -8.75 7.75
C LYS A 82 -10.75 -9.07 6.32
N ILE A 83 -9.86 -8.27 5.71
CA ILE A 83 -9.32 -8.54 4.36
C ILE A 83 -8.66 -9.93 4.32
N ARG A 84 -7.82 -10.27 5.30
CA ARG A 84 -7.14 -11.58 5.37
C ARG A 84 -8.11 -12.76 5.54
N LEU A 85 -9.28 -12.52 6.11
CA LEU A 85 -10.33 -13.54 6.28
C LEU A 85 -11.30 -13.61 5.08
N SER A 86 -11.22 -12.65 4.16
CA SER A 86 -12.10 -12.59 3.01
C SER A 86 -11.60 -13.48 1.87
N ASP A 87 -12.56 -14.00 1.09
CA ASP A 87 -12.27 -14.71 -0.16
C ASP A 87 -11.62 -13.77 -1.20
N ARG A 88 -10.68 -14.29 -1.99
CA ARG A 88 -9.95 -13.55 -3.03
C ARG A 88 -10.87 -12.90 -4.08
N HIS A 89 -12.01 -13.52 -4.37
CA HIS A 89 -13.00 -12.99 -5.33
C HIS A 89 -13.88 -11.88 -4.73
N SER A 90 -13.81 -11.70 -3.40
CA SER A 90 -14.49 -10.63 -2.67
C SER A 90 -13.51 -9.50 -2.32
N PHE A 91 -13.03 -9.47 -1.09
CA PHE A 91 -12.11 -8.43 -0.58
C PHE A 91 -10.73 -8.95 -0.21
N GLY A 92 -10.51 -10.27 -0.33
CA GLY A 92 -9.23 -10.88 0.00
C GLY A 92 -8.15 -10.58 -1.01
N MET A 93 -6.92 -10.89 -0.61
CA MET A 93 -5.74 -10.85 -1.48
C MET A 93 -5.41 -12.24 -1.99
N GLU A 94 -4.85 -12.31 -3.18
CA GLU A 94 -4.10 -13.46 -3.65
C GLU A 94 -2.63 -13.09 -3.84
N LYS A 95 -1.76 -14.10 -3.90
CA LYS A 95 -0.34 -13.93 -4.18
C LYS A 95 0.00 -14.58 -5.52
N ILE A 96 0.63 -13.80 -6.38
CA ILE A 96 1.14 -14.30 -7.68
C ILE A 96 2.66 -14.30 -7.68
N PRO A 97 3.32 -15.24 -8.37
CA PRO A 97 4.76 -15.19 -8.55
C PRO A 97 5.19 -13.92 -9.29
N VAL A 98 6.35 -13.37 -8.95
CA VAL A 98 6.89 -12.16 -9.59
C VAL A 98 7.08 -12.35 -11.09
N ASP A 99 7.51 -13.54 -11.51
CA ASP A 99 7.74 -13.91 -12.91
C ASP A 99 6.45 -14.07 -13.74
N ALA A 100 5.30 -14.21 -13.08
CA ALA A 100 3.99 -14.25 -13.76
C ALA A 100 3.59 -12.86 -14.29
N VAL A 101 4.20 -11.78 -13.82
CA VAL A 101 3.90 -10.41 -14.24
C VAL A 101 4.56 -10.11 -15.58
N LYS A 102 3.76 -9.71 -16.56
CA LYS A 102 4.22 -9.43 -17.94
C LYS A 102 5.14 -8.21 -18.09
N PRO A 103 4.91 -7.07 -17.40
CA PRO A 103 5.84 -5.96 -17.44
C PRO A 103 7.22 -6.34 -16.91
N LYS A 104 8.25 -6.24 -17.76
CA LYS A 104 9.63 -6.63 -17.41
C LYS A 104 10.30 -5.70 -16.42
N LYS A 105 9.84 -4.44 -16.31
CA LYS A 105 10.41 -3.46 -15.40
C LYS A 105 9.51 -3.33 -14.18
N LEU A 106 9.92 -3.97 -13.12
CA LEU A 106 9.30 -3.83 -11.81
C LEU A 106 9.90 -2.63 -11.04
N PRO A 107 9.17 -2.05 -10.09
CA PRO A 107 9.70 -1.03 -9.19
C PRO A 107 10.90 -1.53 -8.38
N GLU A 108 11.81 -0.62 -8.03
CA GLU A 108 13.02 -0.94 -7.27
C GLU A 108 12.75 -1.48 -5.84
N ILE A 109 11.55 -1.27 -5.30
CA ILE A 109 11.10 -1.84 -4.04
C ILE A 109 10.94 -3.38 -4.13
N VAL A 110 10.78 -3.93 -5.33
CA VAL A 110 10.75 -5.36 -5.58
C VAL A 110 12.19 -5.85 -5.68
N THR A 111 12.76 -6.15 -4.53
CA THR A 111 14.12 -6.69 -4.40
C THR A 111 14.17 -8.16 -4.81
N PRO A 112 15.35 -8.74 -5.10
CA PRO A 112 15.48 -10.13 -5.56
C PRO A 112 14.94 -11.20 -4.59
N ASP A 113 14.75 -10.86 -3.31
CA ASP A 113 14.18 -11.73 -2.29
C ASP A 113 12.64 -11.73 -2.28
N VAL A 114 12.00 -10.80 -3.03
CA VAL A 114 10.55 -10.79 -3.19
C VAL A 114 10.15 -11.81 -4.25
N GLU A 115 9.63 -12.95 -3.83
CA GLU A 115 9.20 -14.03 -4.73
C GLU A 115 7.77 -13.85 -5.25
N LYS A 116 6.91 -13.16 -4.51
CA LYS A 116 5.48 -13.03 -4.81
C LYS A 116 4.99 -11.60 -4.64
N LEU A 117 4.07 -11.19 -5.49
CA LEU A 117 3.32 -9.95 -5.40
C LEU A 117 1.91 -10.20 -4.89
N ASP A 118 1.33 -9.18 -4.30
CA ASP A 118 -0.02 -9.20 -3.76
C ASP A 118 -1.00 -8.62 -4.77
N VAL A 119 -2.17 -9.23 -4.87
CA VAL A 119 -3.21 -8.84 -5.82
C VAL A 119 -4.54 -8.65 -5.12
N PHE A 120 -5.14 -7.49 -5.34
CA PHE A 120 -6.55 -7.21 -5.03
C PHE A 120 -7.39 -7.14 -6.31
N ARG A 121 -8.68 -7.33 -6.19
CA ARG A 121 -9.62 -6.91 -7.23
C ARG A 121 -9.80 -5.38 -7.17
N ALA A 122 -9.42 -4.70 -8.24
CA ALA A 122 -9.46 -3.23 -8.34
C ALA A 122 -10.89 -2.69 -8.46
N THR A 123 -11.77 -3.49 -9.04
CA THR A 123 -13.19 -3.17 -9.21
C THR A 123 -14.02 -4.43 -9.03
N GLY A 124 -15.36 -4.31 -9.01
CA GLY A 124 -16.25 -5.46 -8.99
C GLY A 124 -16.19 -6.36 -10.25
N ASN A 125 -15.48 -5.93 -11.30
CA ASN A 125 -15.38 -6.63 -12.60
C ASN A 125 -14.15 -7.54 -12.71
N ASN A 126 -13.59 -8.03 -11.62
CA ASN A 126 -12.42 -8.90 -11.58
C ASN A 126 -11.11 -8.33 -12.15
N LEU A 127 -11.04 -7.07 -12.49
CA LEU A 127 -9.78 -6.45 -12.90
C LEU A 127 -8.86 -6.31 -11.69
N PRO A 128 -7.62 -6.79 -11.77
CA PRO A 128 -6.72 -6.79 -10.64
C PRO A 128 -5.99 -5.47 -10.44
N MET A 129 -5.60 -5.26 -9.20
CA MET A 129 -4.62 -4.30 -8.76
C MET A 129 -3.45 -5.08 -8.15
N VAL A 130 -2.29 -4.99 -8.79
CA VAL A 130 -1.07 -5.73 -8.40
C VAL A 130 -0.14 -4.79 -7.65
N GLY A 131 0.42 -5.27 -6.56
CA GLY A 131 1.33 -4.49 -5.74
C GLY A 131 2.09 -5.33 -4.73
N LEU A 132 2.56 -4.68 -3.69
CA LEU A 132 3.29 -5.30 -2.58
C LEU A 132 2.79 -4.72 -1.27
N GLN A 133 2.44 -5.58 -0.32
CA GLN A 133 2.15 -5.18 1.05
C GLN A 133 3.44 -5.09 1.85
N GLU A 134 3.72 -3.91 2.40
CA GLU A 134 4.77 -3.68 3.38
C GLU A 134 4.16 -3.09 4.66
N GLY A 135 4.07 -3.90 5.71
CA GLY A 135 3.39 -3.50 6.94
C GLY A 135 1.91 -3.13 6.71
N LYS A 136 1.56 -1.88 6.95
CA LYS A 136 0.21 -1.34 6.74
C LYS A 136 0.01 -0.73 5.35
N ILE A 137 1.07 -0.56 4.58
CA ILE A 137 1.06 0.07 3.28
C ILE A 137 0.90 -0.99 2.20
N PHE A 138 0.00 -0.74 1.26
CA PHE A 138 -0.09 -1.47 0.01
C PHE A 138 0.42 -0.57 -1.12
N HIS A 139 1.59 -0.91 -1.66
CA HIS A 139 2.20 -0.20 -2.78
C HIS A 139 1.60 -0.69 -4.09
N VAL A 140 0.84 0.15 -4.75
CA VAL A 140 0.20 -0.17 -6.04
C VAL A 140 1.20 0.00 -7.17
N PHE A 141 1.42 -1.07 -7.96
CA PHE A 141 2.32 -1.08 -9.10
C PHE A 141 1.57 -1.03 -10.42
N PHE A 142 0.55 -1.88 -10.55
CA PHE A 142 -0.25 -2.00 -11.75
C PHE A 142 -1.73 -2.06 -11.42
N ILE A 143 -2.52 -1.39 -12.24
CA ILE A 143 -3.98 -1.53 -12.27
C ILE A 143 -4.31 -2.05 -13.67
N GLU A 144 -4.90 -3.23 -13.75
CA GLU A 144 -5.26 -3.82 -15.02
C GLU A 144 -6.51 -3.13 -15.60
N ALA A 145 -6.43 -2.66 -16.83
CA ALA A 145 -7.56 -2.04 -17.53
C ALA A 145 -8.31 -3.04 -18.39
N SER A 146 -7.61 -4.07 -18.88
CA SER A 146 -8.18 -5.18 -19.63
C SER A 146 -7.62 -6.48 -19.07
N PHE A 147 -8.48 -7.50 -18.91
CA PHE A 147 -8.11 -8.76 -18.29
C PHE A 147 -6.94 -9.44 -19.00
N GLY A 148 -5.91 -9.77 -18.25
CA GLY A 148 -4.71 -10.41 -18.78
C GLY A 148 -3.62 -9.44 -19.27
N ASP A 149 -3.77 -8.13 -19.13
CA ASP A 149 -2.75 -7.15 -19.56
C ASP A 149 -1.50 -7.19 -18.69
N VAL A 150 -1.65 -7.42 -17.38
CA VAL A 150 -0.56 -7.36 -16.42
C VAL A 150 0.00 -8.73 -16.09
N TYR A 151 -0.85 -9.75 -15.93
CA TYR A 151 -0.42 -11.14 -15.74
C TYR A 151 -1.43 -12.12 -16.35
N SER A 152 -1.02 -13.40 -16.53
CA SER A 152 -1.94 -14.43 -17.02
C SER A 152 -2.82 -14.94 -15.88
N HIS A 153 -4.13 -14.98 -16.12
CA HIS A 153 -5.14 -15.46 -15.17
C HIS A 153 -5.51 -16.91 -15.56
N ASP A 154 -4.63 -17.85 -15.25
CA ASP A 154 -4.88 -19.29 -15.46
C ASP A 154 -5.64 -19.90 -14.29
#